data_b10d68b94c47b0180801be354d0ed6b1
#
_entry.id   b10d68b94c47b0180801be354d0ed6b1
#
_cell.length_a   1.000
_cell.length_b   1.000
_cell.length_c   1.000
_cell.angle_alpha   90.00
_cell.angle_beta   90.00
_cell.angle_gamma   90.00
#
_symmetry.space_group_name_H-M   'P 1'
#
loop_
_entity.id
_entity.type
_entity.pdbx_description
1 polymer ?
#
loop_
_entity_poly.entity_id
_entity_poly.type
_entity_poly.pdbx_seq_one_letter_code
_entity_poly.pdbx_strand_id
1 'polypeptide(L)'
;MDLIEQPGTVKETPGGRDAVSLEGETRLCGELPCAGLLDAFCSSLSSELNASTETVRAYRADVSDYLRWCARYEIPPLGATHRHVRRYLAYLDQARYARRTANRHLSSIKSFYRWLVAAGCVSSSPAEVIQGPKQGKPLPRVIKQGEMDRLLSVTLAGKNPEDISATDLRDQALLELLYAAGLRVSEASGLLCSQVFMDEALLRVMGKGSKERIVPLHKTACSALARYFDEGRPALLKGPNPYVFLSSRGNPMSTNAIRTVFKRALGKAGLDLSLTPHAMRHSFATDLLAGGADLRSVQEMLGHASLSTTQIYTHMTPERLQEAHRKAHPRG
;
A
#
# COMPACT_ATOMS: atom_id res chain seq x y z
N MET A 1 -25.63 -65.58 -25.59
CA MET A 1 -26.18 -65.65 -24.22
C MET A 1 -25.31 -64.68 -23.43
N ASP A 2 -25.75 -63.67 -23.47
CA ASP A 2 -25.66 -62.25 -23.08
C ASP A 2 -24.91 -62.03 -21.77
N LEU A 3 -23.74 -61.37 -21.93
CA LEU A 3 -22.97 -60.77 -20.85
C LEU A 3 -23.40 -59.29 -20.73
N ILE A 4 -24.06 -58.98 -19.62
CA ILE A 4 -24.44 -57.61 -19.26
C ILE A 4 -23.24 -56.94 -18.60
N GLU A 5 -22.64 -55.97 -19.27
CA GLU A 5 -21.67 -55.05 -18.72
C GLU A 5 -22.37 -54.04 -17.79
N GLN A 6 -21.84 -53.87 -16.58
CA GLN A 6 -22.24 -52.81 -15.67
C GLN A 6 -21.33 -51.59 -15.92
N PRO A 7 -21.85 -50.35 -15.94
CA PRO A 7 -21.04 -49.14 -16.13
C PRO A 7 -20.32 -48.73 -14.84
N GLY A 8 -19.05 -48.46 -15.01
CA GLY A 8 -18.15 -47.97 -13.96
C GLY A 8 -18.53 -46.58 -13.46
N THR A 9 -18.52 -46.44 -12.15
CA THR A 9 -18.65 -45.18 -11.41
C THR A 9 -17.48 -44.26 -11.69
N VAL A 10 -17.74 -43.14 -12.36
CA VAL A 10 -16.83 -42.03 -12.52
C VAL A 10 -16.84 -41.24 -11.20
N LYS A 11 -15.70 -41.17 -10.53
CA LYS A 11 -15.48 -40.28 -9.38
C LYS A 11 -15.36 -38.86 -9.91
N GLU A 12 -16.32 -38.01 -9.64
CA GLU A 12 -16.23 -36.58 -9.81
C GLU A 12 -15.26 -35.97 -8.80
N THR A 13 -14.20 -35.34 -9.32
CA THR A 13 -13.33 -34.47 -8.56
C THR A 13 -13.92 -33.06 -8.57
N PRO A 14 -14.11 -32.38 -7.43
CA PRO A 14 -14.67 -31.05 -7.44
C PRO A 14 -13.59 -30.02 -7.78
N GLY A 15 -13.74 -29.41 -8.92
CA GLY A 15 -13.63 -28.02 -9.12
C GLY A 15 -12.40 -27.29 -9.39
N GLY A 16 -12.09 -27.16 -10.60
CA GLY A 16 -11.45 -25.98 -11.12
C GLY A 16 -12.45 -24.83 -11.15
N ARG A 17 -12.20 -23.75 -10.42
CA ARG A 17 -12.91 -22.49 -10.60
C ARG A 17 -12.42 -21.87 -11.91
N ASP A 18 -13.21 -21.99 -12.93
CA ASP A 18 -13.01 -21.29 -14.19
C ASP A 18 -13.02 -19.79 -13.92
N ALA A 19 -11.83 -19.21 -13.99
CA ALA A 19 -11.67 -17.78 -14.24
C ALA A 19 -12.30 -17.55 -15.61
N VAL A 20 -13.44 -16.90 -15.65
CA VAL A 20 -14.04 -16.43 -16.89
C VAL A 20 -13.04 -15.46 -17.49
N SER A 21 -12.29 -15.95 -18.47
CA SER A 21 -11.38 -15.17 -19.29
C SER A 21 -12.21 -14.15 -20.07
N LEU A 22 -12.01 -12.87 -19.78
CA LEU A 22 -12.54 -11.75 -20.57
C LEU A 22 -11.80 -11.60 -21.93
N GLU A 23 -11.38 -12.70 -22.53
CA GLU A 23 -10.63 -12.71 -23.80
C GLU A 23 -11.51 -12.58 -25.06
N GLY A 24 -12.81 -12.34 -24.92
CA GLY A 24 -13.75 -12.24 -26.05
C GLY A 24 -14.01 -10.86 -26.63
N GLU A 25 -13.45 -9.75 -26.11
CA GLU A 25 -13.82 -8.39 -26.52
C GLU A 25 -12.66 -7.52 -27.04
N THR A 26 -11.70 -8.09 -27.72
CA THR A 26 -10.62 -7.34 -28.38
C THR A 26 -11.01 -6.94 -29.81
N ARG A 27 -12.12 -6.25 -29.98
CA ARG A 27 -12.45 -5.55 -31.25
C ARG A 27 -13.42 -4.39 -31.03
N LEU A 28 -12.95 -3.32 -30.43
CA LEU A 28 -13.41 -1.94 -30.68
C LEU A 28 -12.28 -1.03 -30.18
N CYS A 29 -11.20 -0.97 -30.95
CA CYS A 29 -10.16 0.04 -30.80
C CYS A 29 -10.70 1.35 -31.41
N GLY A 30 -11.75 1.92 -30.79
CA GLY A 30 -12.17 3.29 -30.99
C GLY A 30 -11.47 4.16 -29.94
N GLU A 31 -11.08 5.35 -30.34
CA GLU A 31 -10.52 6.35 -29.42
C GLU A 31 -11.43 6.48 -28.17
N LEU A 32 -10.80 6.50 -26.99
CA LEU A 32 -11.52 6.65 -25.74
C LEU A 32 -12.31 7.97 -25.76
N PRO A 33 -13.62 7.99 -25.49
CA PRO A 33 -14.38 9.23 -25.47
C PRO A 33 -13.73 10.22 -24.50
N CYS A 34 -13.52 11.46 -24.92
CA CYS A 34 -12.88 12.51 -24.11
C CYS A 34 -11.43 12.18 -23.67
N ALA A 35 -10.66 11.42 -24.45
CA ALA A 35 -9.26 11.08 -24.13
C ALA A 35 -8.41 12.32 -23.81
N GLY A 36 -8.51 13.38 -24.59
CA GLY A 36 -7.81 14.65 -24.35
C GLY A 36 -8.20 15.31 -23.02
N LEU A 37 -9.47 15.23 -22.63
CA LEU A 37 -9.94 15.75 -21.33
C LEU A 37 -9.42 14.90 -20.16
N LEU A 38 -9.33 13.58 -20.35
CA LEU A 38 -8.71 12.70 -19.34
C LEU A 38 -7.23 13.00 -19.15
N ASP A 39 -6.50 13.26 -20.22
CA ASP A 39 -5.08 13.61 -20.17
C ASP A 39 -4.87 14.96 -19.48
N ALA A 40 -5.67 15.96 -19.82
CA ALA A 40 -5.65 17.28 -19.16
C ALA A 40 -6.00 17.17 -17.67
N PHE A 41 -7.00 16.38 -17.30
CA PHE A 41 -7.34 16.10 -15.90
C PHE A 41 -6.19 15.44 -15.16
N CYS A 42 -5.53 14.42 -15.73
CA CYS A 42 -4.40 13.77 -15.12
C CYS A 42 -3.20 14.71 -14.95
N SER A 43 -3.00 15.64 -15.89
CA SER A 43 -1.97 16.67 -15.79
C SER A 43 -2.27 17.65 -14.66
N SER A 44 -3.53 18.11 -14.51
CA SER A 44 -3.92 19.00 -13.41
C SER A 44 -3.80 18.34 -12.03
N LEU A 45 -4.09 17.03 -11.92
CA LEU A 45 -3.85 16.29 -10.67
C LEU A 45 -2.38 16.33 -10.24
N SER A 46 -1.46 16.27 -11.20
CA SER A 46 -0.02 16.29 -10.93
C SER A 46 0.47 17.69 -10.58
N SER A 47 0.08 18.71 -11.36
CA SER A 47 0.61 20.08 -11.25
C SER A 47 -0.06 20.90 -10.15
N GLU A 48 -1.40 20.85 -10.04
CA GLU A 48 -2.15 21.72 -9.15
C GLU A 48 -2.42 21.08 -7.79
N LEU A 49 -2.73 19.77 -7.77
CA LEU A 49 -3.09 19.05 -6.55
C LEU A 49 -1.93 18.26 -5.93
N ASN A 50 -0.74 18.32 -6.53
CA ASN A 50 0.44 17.57 -6.07
C ASN A 50 0.11 16.09 -5.75
N ALA A 51 -0.74 15.49 -6.59
CA ALA A 51 -1.13 14.11 -6.41
C ALA A 51 0.05 13.17 -6.70
N SER A 52 0.18 12.12 -5.90
CA SER A 52 1.23 11.14 -6.16
C SER A 52 1.01 10.42 -7.50
N THR A 53 2.08 9.98 -8.15
CA THR A 53 2.05 9.22 -9.41
C THR A 53 1.08 8.03 -9.35
N GLU A 54 1.05 7.33 -8.21
CA GLU A 54 0.11 6.24 -7.96
C GLU A 54 -1.36 6.71 -7.93
N THR A 55 -1.63 7.88 -7.35
CA THR A 55 -2.98 8.48 -7.33
C THR A 55 -3.42 8.83 -8.73
N VAL A 56 -2.56 9.49 -9.51
CA VAL A 56 -2.84 9.85 -10.90
C VAL A 56 -3.10 8.60 -11.74
N ARG A 57 -2.24 7.57 -11.59
CA ARG A 57 -2.40 6.28 -12.28
C ARG A 57 -3.72 5.60 -11.94
N ALA A 58 -4.09 5.57 -10.64
CA ALA A 58 -5.36 4.97 -10.20
C ALA A 58 -6.57 5.74 -10.75
N TYR A 59 -6.53 7.08 -10.70
CA TYR A 59 -7.62 7.93 -11.21
C TYR A 59 -7.75 7.80 -12.74
N ARG A 60 -6.64 7.78 -13.47
CA ARG A 60 -6.64 7.53 -14.91
C ARG A 60 -7.31 6.20 -15.23
N ALA A 61 -6.95 5.12 -14.55
CA ALA A 61 -7.53 3.81 -14.78
C ALA A 61 -9.05 3.81 -14.51
N ASP A 62 -9.47 4.32 -13.36
CA ASP A 62 -10.88 4.35 -12.98
C ASP A 62 -11.75 5.18 -13.91
N VAL A 63 -11.27 6.38 -14.30
CA VAL A 63 -11.99 7.26 -15.24
C VAL A 63 -11.99 6.64 -16.63
N SER A 64 -10.89 6.02 -17.09
CA SER A 64 -10.87 5.30 -18.36
C SER A 64 -11.90 4.18 -18.41
N ASP A 65 -12.05 3.41 -17.32
CA ASP A 65 -13.04 2.34 -17.24
C ASP A 65 -14.48 2.90 -17.30
N TYR A 66 -14.72 4.02 -16.63
CA TYR A 66 -16.01 4.74 -16.71
C TYR A 66 -16.30 5.26 -18.13
N LEU A 67 -15.32 5.86 -18.78
CA LEU A 67 -15.48 6.38 -20.14
C LEU A 67 -15.72 5.26 -21.17
N ARG A 68 -15.04 4.12 -21.03
CA ARG A 68 -15.31 2.92 -21.86
C ARG A 68 -16.71 2.39 -21.63
N TRP A 69 -17.17 2.37 -20.38
CA TRP A 69 -18.54 2.00 -20.04
C TRP A 69 -19.55 2.99 -20.67
N CYS A 70 -19.30 4.29 -20.62
CA CYS A 70 -20.12 5.30 -21.29
C CYS A 70 -20.19 5.04 -22.80
N ALA A 71 -19.07 4.77 -23.46
CA ALA A 71 -19.03 4.45 -24.88
C ALA A 71 -19.85 3.20 -25.22
N ARG A 72 -19.73 2.14 -24.44
CA ARG A 72 -20.50 0.88 -24.63
C ARG A 72 -22.02 1.10 -24.56
N TYR A 73 -22.47 2.03 -23.74
CA TYR A 73 -23.90 2.31 -23.55
C TYR A 73 -24.36 3.60 -24.25
N GLU A 74 -23.56 4.11 -25.18
CA GLU A 74 -23.85 5.30 -26.01
C GLU A 74 -24.22 6.55 -25.16
N ILE A 75 -23.59 6.69 -23.99
CA ILE A 75 -23.80 7.80 -23.09
C ILE A 75 -22.71 8.85 -23.35
N PRO A 76 -23.04 10.07 -23.78
CA PRO A 76 -22.07 11.14 -23.92
C PRO A 76 -21.55 11.53 -22.53
N PRO A 77 -20.22 11.43 -22.24
CA PRO A 77 -19.70 11.70 -20.90
C PRO A 77 -20.00 13.12 -20.39
N LEU A 78 -19.97 14.13 -21.28
CA LEU A 78 -20.29 15.52 -20.92
C LEU A 78 -21.79 15.76 -20.69
N GLY A 79 -22.67 14.89 -21.23
CA GLY A 79 -24.12 14.89 -20.99
C GLY A 79 -24.58 13.86 -19.97
N ALA A 80 -23.66 13.23 -19.26
CA ALA A 80 -24.02 12.21 -18.27
C ALA A 80 -24.81 12.80 -17.10
N THR A 81 -25.80 12.06 -16.62
CA THR A 81 -26.65 12.41 -15.50
C THR A 81 -26.32 11.58 -14.26
N HIS A 82 -26.83 11.98 -13.10
CA HIS A 82 -26.70 11.20 -11.86
C HIS A 82 -27.25 9.78 -12.00
N ARG A 83 -28.25 9.55 -12.86
CA ARG A 83 -28.79 8.20 -13.15
C ARG A 83 -27.76 7.34 -13.86
N HIS A 84 -26.98 7.90 -14.79
CA HIS A 84 -25.93 7.19 -15.51
C HIS A 84 -24.79 6.76 -14.56
N VAL A 85 -24.37 7.65 -13.66
CA VAL A 85 -23.33 7.29 -12.67
C VAL A 85 -23.83 6.22 -11.70
N ARG A 86 -25.11 6.25 -11.27
CA ARG A 86 -25.70 5.17 -10.46
C ARG A 86 -25.74 3.85 -11.22
N ARG A 87 -26.09 3.88 -12.52
CA ARG A 87 -26.09 2.68 -13.37
C ARG A 87 -24.69 2.10 -13.52
N TYR A 88 -23.67 2.95 -13.63
CA TYR A 88 -22.27 2.50 -13.61
C TYR A 88 -21.88 1.81 -12.28
N LEU A 89 -22.27 2.36 -11.15
CA LEU A 89 -22.02 1.70 -9.85
C LEU A 89 -22.75 0.36 -9.72
N ALA A 90 -23.98 0.28 -10.24
CA ALA A 90 -24.72 -0.98 -10.30
C ALA A 90 -24.03 -2.00 -11.23
N TYR A 91 -23.46 -1.57 -12.35
CA TYR A 91 -22.64 -2.40 -13.22
C TYR A 91 -21.41 -2.95 -12.49
N LEU A 92 -20.68 -2.12 -11.71
CA LEU A 92 -19.54 -2.59 -10.91
C LEU A 92 -19.97 -3.62 -9.85
N ASP A 93 -21.15 -3.45 -9.25
CA ASP A 93 -21.70 -4.41 -8.27
C ASP A 93 -22.06 -5.74 -8.94
N GLN A 94 -22.73 -5.72 -10.09
CA GLN A 94 -23.04 -6.91 -10.90
C GLN A 94 -21.77 -7.64 -11.36
N ALA A 95 -20.72 -6.89 -11.71
CA ALA A 95 -19.40 -7.42 -12.06
C ALA A 95 -18.59 -7.87 -10.82
N ARG A 96 -19.21 -7.91 -9.64
CA ARG A 96 -18.64 -8.36 -8.35
C ARG A 96 -17.38 -7.60 -7.92
N TYR A 97 -17.26 -6.34 -8.28
CA TYR A 97 -16.19 -5.50 -7.75
C TYR A 97 -16.37 -5.30 -6.23
N ALA A 98 -15.26 -5.33 -5.50
CA ALA A 98 -15.29 -5.04 -4.07
C ALA A 98 -15.85 -3.63 -3.81
N ARG A 99 -16.67 -3.45 -2.75
CA ARG A 99 -17.25 -2.15 -2.37
C ARG A 99 -16.21 -1.03 -2.26
N ARG A 100 -15.00 -1.37 -1.80
CA ARG A 100 -13.87 -0.43 -1.75
C ARG A 100 -13.45 0.04 -3.14
N THR A 101 -13.43 -0.86 -4.13
CA THR A 101 -13.12 -0.54 -5.52
C THR A 101 -14.20 0.36 -6.11
N ALA A 102 -15.49 0.02 -5.95
CA ALA A 102 -16.59 0.85 -6.42
C ALA A 102 -16.56 2.28 -5.82
N ASN A 103 -16.24 2.41 -4.52
CA ASN A 103 -16.07 3.71 -3.88
C ASN A 103 -14.86 4.48 -4.42
N ARG A 104 -13.76 3.79 -4.78
CA ARG A 104 -12.61 4.44 -5.41
C ARG A 104 -12.97 4.96 -6.81
N HIS A 105 -13.65 4.16 -7.64
CA HIS A 105 -14.17 4.62 -8.93
C HIS A 105 -15.08 5.84 -8.77
N LEU A 106 -16.00 5.81 -7.82
CA LEU A 106 -16.87 6.97 -7.57
C LEU A 106 -16.07 8.22 -7.17
N SER A 107 -15.04 8.05 -6.33
CA SER A 107 -14.17 9.17 -5.93
C SER A 107 -13.41 9.75 -7.12
N SER A 108 -12.88 8.90 -7.99
CA SER A 108 -12.17 9.29 -9.21
C SER A 108 -13.12 10.02 -10.19
N ILE A 109 -14.34 9.51 -10.37
CA ILE A 109 -15.37 10.13 -11.22
C ILE A 109 -15.80 11.48 -10.65
N LYS A 110 -16.02 11.60 -9.33
CA LYS A 110 -16.32 12.88 -8.68
C LYS A 110 -15.22 13.92 -8.92
N SER A 111 -13.96 13.50 -8.76
CA SER A 111 -12.82 14.39 -9.00
C SER A 111 -12.74 14.82 -10.47
N PHE A 112 -12.98 13.92 -11.41
CA PHE A 112 -12.99 14.21 -12.83
C PHE A 112 -14.09 15.22 -13.19
N TYR A 113 -15.33 15.02 -12.73
CA TYR A 113 -16.42 15.95 -13.01
C TYR A 113 -16.26 17.31 -12.29
N ARG A 114 -15.68 17.35 -11.09
CA ARG A 114 -15.33 18.65 -10.46
C ARG A 114 -14.34 19.43 -11.32
N TRP A 115 -13.34 18.74 -11.85
CA TRP A 115 -12.38 19.35 -12.76
C TRP A 115 -13.07 19.82 -14.06
N LEU A 116 -13.96 19.03 -14.65
CA LEU A 116 -14.74 19.43 -15.83
C LEU A 116 -15.63 20.67 -15.57
N VAL A 117 -16.20 20.79 -14.37
CA VAL A 117 -16.95 21.99 -13.96
C VAL A 117 -16.02 23.20 -13.87
N ALA A 118 -14.86 23.04 -13.21
CA ALA A 118 -13.87 24.12 -13.11
C ALA A 118 -13.30 24.55 -14.47
N ALA A 119 -13.17 23.62 -15.41
CA ALA A 119 -12.74 23.87 -16.78
C ALA A 119 -13.87 24.42 -17.69
N GLY A 120 -15.10 24.60 -17.18
CA GLY A 120 -16.24 25.09 -17.96
C GLY A 120 -16.80 24.08 -18.97
N CYS A 121 -16.38 22.83 -18.95
CA CYS A 121 -16.83 21.79 -19.88
C CYS A 121 -18.24 21.28 -19.58
N VAL A 122 -18.67 21.35 -18.32
CA VAL A 122 -20.01 21.00 -17.85
C VAL A 122 -20.49 22.01 -16.80
N SER A 123 -21.79 22.22 -16.70
CA SER A 123 -22.38 23.20 -15.74
C SER A 123 -22.45 22.64 -14.30
N SER A 124 -22.53 21.34 -14.14
CA SER A 124 -22.63 20.70 -12.81
C SER A 124 -22.12 19.27 -12.84
N SER A 125 -21.70 18.77 -11.67
CA SER A 125 -21.20 17.39 -11.52
C SER A 125 -22.37 16.41 -11.33
N PRO A 126 -22.56 15.43 -12.23
CA PRO A 126 -23.58 14.40 -12.07
C PRO A 126 -23.25 13.40 -10.93
N ALA A 127 -22.02 13.41 -10.45
CA ALA A 127 -21.56 12.48 -9.43
C ALA A 127 -21.63 13.04 -8.00
N GLU A 128 -21.81 14.36 -7.82
CA GLU A 128 -21.64 15.03 -6.52
C GLU A 128 -22.60 14.49 -5.45
N VAL A 129 -23.87 14.34 -5.78
CA VAL A 129 -24.92 13.88 -4.85
C VAL A 129 -24.92 12.36 -4.61
N ILE A 130 -24.10 11.61 -5.32
CA ILE A 130 -24.10 10.15 -5.23
C ILE A 130 -23.30 9.70 -4.03
N GLN A 131 -23.91 8.86 -3.22
CA GLN A 131 -23.23 8.14 -2.15
C GLN A 131 -22.85 6.74 -2.63
N GLY A 132 -21.61 6.36 -2.37
CA GLY A 132 -21.14 5.03 -2.68
C GLY A 132 -21.69 3.97 -1.72
N PRO A 133 -21.47 2.68 -2.03
CA PRO A 133 -21.92 1.58 -1.18
C PRO A 133 -21.34 1.70 0.23
N LYS A 134 -22.20 1.54 1.25
CA LYS A 134 -21.78 1.58 2.66
C LYS A 134 -20.69 0.52 2.89
N GLN A 135 -19.54 0.96 3.34
CA GLN A 135 -18.49 0.05 3.79
C GLN A 135 -18.67 -0.17 5.29
N GLY A 136 -18.71 -1.42 5.73
CA GLY A 136 -18.40 -1.71 7.12
C GLY A 136 -17.00 -1.19 7.38
N LYS A 137 -16.80 -0.43 8.45
CA LYS A 137 -15.47 -0.07 8.93
C LYS A 137 -14.90 -1.29 9.66
N PRO A 138 -14.10 -2.15 9.02
CA PRO A 138 -13.43 -3.21 9.77
C PRO A 138 -12.57 -2.52 10.82
N LEU A 139 -12.64 -2.99 12.06
CA LEU A 139 -11.75 -2.54 13.10
C LEU A 139 -10.30 -2.71 12.61
N PRO A 140 -9.44 -1.69 12.81
CA PRO A 140 -8.04 -1.82 12.47
C PRO A 140 -7.46 -3.05 13.16
N ARG A 141 -6.83 -3.93 12.39
CA ARG A 141 -6.21 -5.14 12.95
C ARG A 141 -4.85 -4.76 13.50
N VAL A 142 -4.66 -5.00 14.78
CA VAL A 142 -3.38 -4.88 15.48
C VAL A 142 -2.76 -6.27 15.54
N ILE A 143 -1.47 -6.37 15.24
CA ILE A 143 -0.70 -7.60 15.43
C ILE A 143 -0.32 -7.65 16.91
N LYS A 144 -0.70 -8.69 17.61
CA LYS A 144 -0.39 -8.85 19.04
C LYS A 144 1.11 -9.00 19.25
N GLN A 145 1.63 -8.62 20.42
CA GLN A 145 3.06 -8.63 20.70
C GLN A 145 3.72 -10.00 20.41
N GLY A 146 3.17 -11.11 20.92
CA GLY A 146 3.71 -12.44 20.65
C GLY A 146 3.63 -12.88 19.18
N GLU A 147 2.67 -12.34 18.40
CA GLU A 147 2.60 -12.55 16.95
C GLU A 147 3.65 -11.70 16.23
N MET A 148 3.90 -10.47 16.72
CA MET A 148 4.94 -9.59 16.20
C MET A 148 6.33 -10.20 16.42
N ASP A 149 6.61 -10.73 17.60
CA ASP A 149 7.88 -11.38 17.90
C ASP A 149 8.14 -12.59 16.98
N ARG A 150 7.11 -13.42 16.74
CA ARG A 150 7.19 -14.53 15.77
C ARG A 150 7.44 -14.02 14.36
N LEU A 151 6.75 -12.96 13.94
CA LEU A 151 6.89 -12.38 12.61
C LEU A 151 8.29 -11.83 12.37
N LEU A 152 8.85 -11.15 13.38
CA LEU A 152 10.17 -10.53 13.28
C LEU A 152 11.32 -11.54 13.36
N SER A 153 11.15 -12.66 14.08
CA SER A 153 12.19 -13.68 14.20
C SER A 153 12.21 -14.72 13.06
N VAL A 154 11.09 -14.85 12.32
CA VAL A 154 10.85 -15.98 11.40
C VAL A 154 11.83 -16.11 10.23
N THR A 155 12.47 -15.01 9.83
CA THR A 155 13.41 -15.00 8.68
C THR A 155 14.68 -15.78 8.96
N LEU A 156 15.15 -15.77 10.21
CA LEU A 156 16.37 -16.43 10.65
C LEU A 156 16.10 -17.66 11.53
N ALA A 157 14.85 -17.88 11.96
CA ALA A 157 14.48 -18.97 12.85
C ALA A 157 14.85 -20.34 12.25
N GLY A 158 15.54 -21.17 13.04
CA GLY A 158 15.92 -22.53 12.65
C GLY A 158 17.01 -22.63 11.59
N LYS A 159 17.68 -21.54 11.25
CA LYS A 159 18.82 -21.53 10.32
C LYS A 159 20.15 -21.55 11.07
N ASN A 160 21.10 -22.34 10.59
CA ASN A 160 22.50 -22.21 11.03
C ASN A 160 23.09 -20.90 10.46
N PRO A 161 24.10 -20.30 11.10
CA PRO A 161 24.73 -19.06 10.61
C PRO A 161 25.20 -19.14 9.15
N GLU A 162 25.74 -20.28 8.73
CA GLU A 162 26.23 -20.58 7.38
C GLU A 162 25.11 -20.68 6.31
N ASP A 163 23.89 -21.00 6.74
CA ASP A 163 22.72 -21.12 5.85
C ASP A 163 21.95 -19.79 5.65
N ILE A 164 22.39 -18.74 6.34
CA ILE A 164 21.74 -17.43 6.27
C ILE A 164 22.15 -16.72 4.99
N SER A 165 21.21 -16.57 4.07
CA SER A 165 21.46 -15.88 2.80
C SER A 165 21.40 -14.34 2.95
N ALA A 166 22.02 -13.63 2.03
CA ALA A 166 21.94 -12.18 1.94
C ALA A 166 20.48 -11.66 1.86
N THR A 167 19.59 -12.43 1.25
CA THR A 167 18.16 -12.10 1.20
C THR A 167 17.46 -12.33 2.54
N ASP A 168 17.91 -13.24 3.37
CA ASP A 168 17.36 -13.43 4.71
C ASP A 168 17.74 -12.26 5.63
N LEU A 169 19.01 -11.81 5.56
CA LEU A 169 19.48 -10.64 6.30
C LEU A 169 18.72 -9.38 5.90
N ARG A 170 18.49 -9.19 4.58
CA ARG A 170 17.67 -8.11 4.06
C ARG A 170 16.24 -8.16 4.59
N ASP A 171 15.62 -9.33 4.51
CA ASP A 171 14.22 -9.52 4.92
C ASP A 171 14.05 -9.31 6.42
N GLN A 172 15.02 -9.74 7.23
CA GLN A 172 15.07 -9.48 8.67
C GLN A 172 15.17 -7.97 8.95
N ALA A 173 16.15 -7.30 8.36
CA ALA A 173 16.33 -5.86 8.53
C ALA A 173 15.11 -5.05 8.06
N LEU A 174 14.48 -5.47 6.96
CA LEU A 174 13.29 -4.84 6.44
C LEU A 174 12.09 -4.96 7.41
N LEU A 175 11.84 -6.15 7.96
CA LEU A 175 10.72 -6.37 8.89
C LEU A 175 10.96 -5.62 10.21
N GLU A 176 12.18 -5.68 10.75
CA GLU A 176 12.56 -4.92 11.95
C GLU A 176 12.36 -3.42 11.73
N LEU A 177 12.80 -2.88 10.60
CA LEU A 177 12.69 -1.45 10.31
C LEU A 177 11.26 -1.00 10.09
N LEU A 178 10.43 -1.82 9.41
CA LEU A 178 9.00 -1.52 9.22
C LEU A 178 8.27 -1.38 10.56
N TYR A 179 8.63 -2.19 11.54
CA TYR A 179 8.04 -2.13 12.88
C TYR A 179 8.67 -1.04 13.73
N ALA A 180 10.01 -0.97 13.81
CA ALA A 180 10.72 -0.02 14.65
C ALA A 180 10.41 1.45 14.35
N ALA A 181 10.20 1.77 13.06
CA ALA A 181 9.96 3.13 12.61
C ALA A 181 8.53 3.36 12.08
N GLY A 182 7.67 2.36 12.14
CA GLY A 182 6.31 2.45 11.63
C GLY A 182 6.24 2.89 10.17
N LEU A 183 7.17 2.45 9.32
CA LEU A 183 7.28 2.91 7.93
C LEU A 183 6.08 2.51 7.08
N ARG A 184 5.73 3.39 6.12
CA ARG A 184 4.91 2.98 4.97
C ARG A 184 5.77 2.15 4.01
N VAL A 185 5.15 1.20 3.31
CA VAL A 185 5.87 0.37 2.32
C VAL A 185 6.58 1.20 1.25
N SER A 186 5.98 2.31 0.83
CA SER A 186 6.59 3.23 -0.13
C SER A 186 7.80 3.96 0.44
N GLU A 187 7.78 4.29 1.73
CA GLU A 187 8.91 4.91 2.44
C GLU A 187 10.07 3.92 2.54
N ALA A 188 9.81 2.68 2.92
CA ALA A 188 10.82 1.63 2.96
C ALA A 188 11.40 1.30 1.55
N SER A 189 10.55 1.30 0.52
CA SER A 189 10.96 1.08 -0.87
C SER A 189 11.88 2.18 -1.41
N GLY A 190 11.63 3.43 -1.01
CA GLY A 190 12.40 4.61 -1.43
C GLY A 190 13.52 5.01 -0.49
N LEU A 191 13.79 4.25 0.58
CA LEU A 191 14.76 4.61 1.60
C LEU A 191 16.20 4.57 1.07
N LEU A 192 16.94 5.66 1.28
CA LEU A 192 18.33 5.80 0.87
C LEU A 192 19.28 5.51 2.03
N CYS A 193 20.46 4.99 1.73
CA CYS A 193 21.50 4.75 2.75
C CYS A 193 21.89 6.03 3.50
N SER A 194 21.92 7.18 2.83
CA SER A 194 22.20 8.49 3.44
C SER A 194 21.14 8.99 4.43
N GLN A 195 20.02 8.28 4.54
CA GLN A 195 18.92 8.59 5.45
C GLN A 195 18.95 7.75 6.73
N VAL A 196 19.89 6.82 6.84
CA VAL A 196 20.08 5.92 7.99
C VAL A 196 21.31 6.38 8.77
N PHE A 197 21.12 6.87 9.99
CA PHE A 197 22.17 7.36 10.89
C PHE A 197 22.39 6.32 11.97
N MET A 198 23.31 5.38 11.70
CA MET A 198 23.54 4.21 12.57
C MET A 198 24.11 4.60 13.93
N ASP A 199 25.01 5.58 13.98
CA ASP A 199 25.67 6.03 15.21
C ASP A 199 24.70 6.72 16.17
N GLU A 200 23.74 7.48 15.61
CA GLU A 200 22.71 8.16 16.39
C GLU A 200 21.45 7.28 16.61
N ALA A 201 21.39 6.10 16.01
CA ALA A 201 20.20 5.25 15.99
C ALA A 201 18.94 5.99 15.50
N LEU A 202 19.08 6.76 14.42
CA LEU A 202 18.03 7.58 13.82
C LEU A 202 17.79 7.24 12.35
N LEU A 203 16.55 7.43 11.93
CA LEU A 203 16.13 7.30 10.55
C LEU A 203 15.47 8.59 10.10
N ARG A 204 15.91 9.15 8.97
CA ARG A 204 15.25 10.26 8.29
C ARG A 204 14.30 9.71 7.24
N VAL A 205 13.01 10.00 7.35
CA VAL A 205 11.99 9.48 6.46
C VAL A 205 11.33 10.62 5.70
N MET A 206 11.33 10.49 4.35
CA MET A 206 10.61 11.43 3.49
C MET A 206 9.13 11.03 3.39
N GLY A 207 8.25 11.91 3.82
CA GLY A 207 6.81 11.74 3.75
C GLY A 207 6.18 12.35 2.49
N LYS A 208 4.84 12.30 2.42
CA LYS A 208 4.08 12.93 1.33
C LYS A 208 4.29 14.47 1.35
N GLY A 209 4.57 15.06 0.19
CA GLY A 209 4.81 16.50 0.05
C GLY A 209 6.19 16.94 0.52
N SER A 210 7.19 16.05 0.43
CA SER A 210 8.60 16.32 0.80
C SER A 210 8.79 16.74 2.26
N LYS A 211 7.85 16.38 3.14
CA LYS A 211 8.00 16.59 4.58
C LYS A 211 8.90 15.52 5.16
N GLU A 212 9.99 15.95 5.77
CA GLU A 212 10.90 15.06 6.48
C GLU A 212 10.41 14.83 7.92
N ARG A 213 10.69 13.63 8.43
CA ARG A 213 10.57 13.32 9.86
C ARG A 213 11.73 12.46 10.30
N ILE A 214 12.09 12.59 11.56
CA ILE A 214 13.10 11.75 12.20
C ILE A 214 12.38 10.72 13.06
N VAL A 215 12.82 9.46 12.96
CA VAL A 215 12.28 8.35 13.74
C VAL A 215 13.44 7.61 14.41
N PRO A 216 13.41 7.46 15.73
CA PRO A 216 14.39 6.67 16.47
C PRO A 216 14.30 5.19 16.14
N LEU A 217 15.43 4.49 16.27
CA LEU A 217 15.52 3.04 16.10
C LEU A 217 15.94 2.38 17.41
N HIS A 218 15.30 1.25 17.74
CA HIS A 218 15.72 0.43 18.86
C HIS A 218 16.91 -0.46 18.49
N LYS A 219 17.63 -0.94 19.50
CA LYS A 219 18.89 -1.72 19.35
C LYS A 219 18.77 -2.91 18.40
N THR A 220 17.67 -3.65 18.47
CA THR A 220 17.46 -4.84 17.62
C THR A 220 17.35 -4.44 16.14
N ALA A 221 16.66 -3.34 15.82
CA ALA A 221 16.59 -2.84 14.45
C ALA A 221 17.96 -2.34 13.95
N CYS A 222 18.71 -1.64 14.79
CA CYS A 222 20.08 -1.23 14.45
C CYS A 222 20.97 -2.44 14.20
N SER A 223 20.94 -3.47 15.06
CA SER A 223 21.73 -4.69 14.87
C SER A 223 21.36 -5.44 13.59
N ALA A 224 20.07 -5.53 13.27
CA ALA A 224 19.62 -6.17 12.03
C ALA A 224 20.06 -5.38 10.78
N LEU A 225 20.00 -4.05 10.84
CA LEU A 225 20.46 -3.17 9.76
C LEU A 225 21.99 -3.25 9.59
N ALA A 226 22.76 -3.19 10.68
CA ALA A 226 24.23 -3.31 10.65
C ALA A 226 24.62 -4.61 9.97
N ARG A 227 24.09 -5.74 10.41
CA ARG A 227 24.37 -7.03 9.81
C ARG A 227 23.98 -7.11 8.33
N TYR A 228 22.87 -6.50 7.96
CA TYR A 228 22.49 -6.41 6.56
C TYR A 228 23.45 -5.52 5.76
N PHE A 229 23.89 -4.38 6.28
CA PHE A 229 24.84 -3.49 5.60
C PHE A 229 26.21 -4.14 5.43
N ASP A 230 26.68 -4.88 6.43
CA ASP A 230 28.00 -5.48 6.46
C ASP A 230 28.08 -6.76 5.62
N GLU A 231 27.08 -7.65 5.73
CA GLU A 231 27.12 -8.99 5.11
C GLU A 231 26.13 -9.10 3.92
N GLY A 232 24.90 -8.68 4.11
CA GLY A 232 23.81 -8.95 3.15
C GLY A 232 23.81 -8.03 1.95
N ARG A 233 23.88 -6.72 2.19
CA ARG A 233 23.78 -5.72 1.12
C ARG A 233 24.92 -5.78 0.12
N PRO A 234 26.20 -5.93 0.52
CA PRO A 234 27.32 -6.09 -0.42
C PRO A 234 27.13 -7.27 -1.36
N ALA A 235 26.62 -8.40 -0.85
CA ALA A 235 26.37 -9.60 -1.67
C ALA A 235 25.21 -9.40 -2.69
N LEU A 236 24.26 -8.50 -2.41
CA LEU A 236 23.17 -8.16 -3.33
C LEU A 236 23.53 -7.03 -4.30
N LEU A 237 24.55 -6.25 -4.00
CA LEU A 237 24.92 -5.06 -4.79
C LEU A 237 25.56 -5.49 -6.12
N LYS A 238 25.00 -5.03 -7.26
CA LYS A 238 25.50 -5.33 -8.61
C LYS A 238 26.14 -4.12 -9.31
N GLY A 239 26.18 -2.97 -8.63
CA GLY A 239 26.71 -1.70 -9.09
C GLY A 239 26.29 -0.59 -8.15
N PRO A 240 26.71 0.68 -8.37
CA PRO A 240 26.35 1.81 -7.51
C PRO A 240 24.83 1.91 -7.33
N ASN A 241 24.37 1.82 -6.08
CA ASN A 241 22.94 1.89 -5.76
C ASN A 241 22.78 2.58 -4.40
N PRO A 242 22.06 3.72 -4.31
CA PRO A 242 21.91 4.47 -3.06
C PRO A 242 20.81 3.91 -2.14
N TYR A 243 19.96 3.00 -2.63
CA TYR A 243 18.84 2.47 -1.86
C TYR A 243 19.30 1.46 -0.80
N VAL A 244 18.63 1.47 0.35
CA VAL A 244 18.90 0.52 1.44
C VAL A 244 18.54 -0.90 1.01
N PHE A 245 17.30 -1.13 0.60
CA PHE A 245 16.81 -2.49 0.32
C PHE A 245 16.91 -2.86 -1.16
N LEU A 246 17.70 -3.89 -1.43
CA LEU A 246 17.98 -4.38 -2.77
C LEU A 246 17.30 -5.76 -3.01
N SER A 247 16.82 -5.96 -4.23
CA SER A 247 16.38 -7.27 -4.70
C SER A 247 17.59 -8.20 -4.93
N SER A 248 17.35 -9.50 -5.12
CA SER A 248 18.40 -10.44 -5.52
C SER A 248 19.11 -10.11 -6.85
N ARG A 249 18.50 -9.22 -7.65
CA ARG A 249 19.07 -8.72 -8.91
C ARG A 249 19.87 -7.42 -8.74
N GLY A 250 20.00 -6.88 -7.52
CA GLY A 250 20.69 -5.63 -7.23
C GLY A 250 19.88 -4.36 -7.48
N ASN A 251 18.62 -4.47 -7.91
CA ASN A 251 17.74 -3.34 -8.10
C ASN A 251 17.04 -2.93 -6.78
N PRO A 252 16.60 -1.67 -6.61
CA PRO A 252 15.79 -1.28 -5.48
C PRO A 252 14.55 -2.16 -5.34
N MET A 253 14.17 -2.50 -4.11
CA MET A 253 12.95 -3.28 -3.87
C MET A 253 11.71 -2.43 -4.14
N SER A 254 10.84 -2.93 -5.01
CA SER A 254 9.53 -2.31 -5.24
C SER A 254 8.59 -2.52 -4.03
N THR A 255 7.57 -1.69 -3.92
CA THR A 255 6.52 -1.84 -2.89
C THR A 255 5.84 -3.21 -2.94
N ASN A 256 5.71 -3.81 -4.13
CA ASN A 256 5.15 -5.14 -4.29
C ASN A 256 6.12 -6.23 -3.80
N ALA A 257 7.43 -6.09 -4.05
CA ALA A 257 8.43 -7.01 -3.51
C ALA A 257 8.43 -7.00 -1.98
N ILE A 258 8.34 -5.82 -1.35
CA ILE A 258 8.22 -5.67 0.10
C ILE A 258 6.96 -6.36 0.64
N ARG A 259 5.80 -6.16 -0.01
CA ARG A 259 4.56 -6.86 0.37
C ARG A 259 4.68 -8.38 0.23
N THR A 260 5.40 -8.86 -0.78
CA THR A 260 5.66 -10.30 -0.97
C THR A 260 6.53 -10.86 0.16
N VAL A 261 7.59 -10.15 0.57
CA VAL A 261 8.41 -10.52 1.73
C VAL A 261 7.55 -10.60 2.99
N PHE A 262 6.75 -9.58 3.25
CA PHE A 262 5.86 -9.55 4.42
C PHE A 262 4.87 -10.73 4.41
N LYS A 263 4.20 -11.01 3.29
CA LYS A 263 3.28 -12.15 3.18
C LYS A 263 3.97 -13.49 3.38
N ARG A 264 5.17 -13.65 2.85
CA ARG A 264 5.97 -14.87 3.06
C ARG A 264 6.34 -15.04 4.53
N ALA A 265 6.73 -13.97 5.21
CA ALA A 265 7.00 -13.98 6.65
C ALA A 265 5.76 -14.35 7.47
N LEU A 266 4.59 -13.79 7.15
CA LEU A 266 3.33 -14.19 7.79
C LEU A 266 3.05 -15.69 7.64
N GLY A 267 3.21 -16.22 6.43
CA GLY A 267 3.01 -17.67 6.17
C GLY A 267 3.96 -18.55 6.97
N LYS A 268 5.24 -18.19 7.03
CA LYS A 268 6.24 -18.90 7.82
C LYS A 268 5.98 -18.80 9.34
N ALA A 269 5.48 -17.66 9.81
CA ALA A 269 5.14 -17.44 11.22
C ALA A 269 3.79 -18.08 11.63
N GLY A 270 3.04 -18.68 10.70
CA GLY A 270 1.71 -19.23 10.96
C GLY A 270 0.69 -18.16 11.32
N LEU A 271 0.78 -16.96 10.74
CA LEU A 271 -0.10 -15.82 11.02
C LEU A 271 -1.13 -15.60 9.90
N ASP A 272 -2.16 -14.82 10.21
CA ASP A 272 -3.23 -14.48 9.25
C ASP A 272 -2.67 -13.75 8.02
N LEU A 273 -2.75 -14.40 6.86
CA LEU A 273 -2.29 -13.85 5.58
C LEU A 273 -3.06 -12.61 5.11
N SER A 274 -4.18 -12.26 5.75
CA SER A 274 -4.91 -11.02 5.46
C SER A 274 -4.25 -9.78 6.10
N LEU A 275 -3.31 -9.96 7.02
CA LEU A 275 -2.53 -8.87 7.60
C LEU A 275 -1.69 -8.18 6.51
N THR A 276 -1.46 -6.90 6.71
CA THR A 276 -0.71 -6.07 5.77
C THR A 276 0.36 -5.27 6.51
N PRO A 277 1.38 -4.72 5.83
CA PRO A 277 2.33 -3.80 6.47
C PRO A 277 1.67 -2.58 7.15
N HIS A 278 0.45 -2.21 6.73
CA HIS A 278 -0.34 -1.21 7.45
C HIS A 278 -0.76 -1.65 8.85
N ALA A 279 -1.05 -2.96 9.04
CA ALA A 279 -1.34 -3.49 10.37
C ALA A 279 -0.10 -3.37 11.28
N MET A 280 1.11 -3.67 10.77
CA MET A 280 2.36 -3.50 11.49
C MET A 280 2.59 -2.04 11.94
N ARG A 281 2.40 -1.08 11.03
CA ARG A 281 2.47 0.34 11.37
C ARG A 281 1.40 0.76 12.39
N HIS A 282 0.21 0.18 12.31
CA HIS A 282 -0.84 0.44 13.30
C HIS A 282 -0.48 -0.14 14.67
N SER A 283 0.11 -1.35 14.69
CA SER A 283 0.65 -1.95 15.92
C SER A 283 1.73 -1.07 16.54
N PHE A 284 2.70 -0.60 15.76
CA PHE A 284 3.70 0.38 16.23
C PHE A 284 3.06 1.58 16.95
N ALA A 285 2.06 2.20 16.31
CA ALA A 285 1.37 3.34 16.93
C ALA A 285 0.66 2.97 18.23
N THR A 286 -0.03 1.83 18.24
CA THR A 286 -0.78 1.33 19.39
C THR A 286 0.16 0.96 20.54
N ASP A 287 1.27 0.30 20.23
CA ASP A 287 2.26 -0.16 21.20
C ASP A 287 2.97 1.03 21.88
N LEU A 288 3.33 2.07 21.10
CA LEU A 288 3.88 3.29 21.66
C LEU A 288 2.91 4.00 22.62
N LEU A 289 1.64 4.11 22.21
CA LEU A 289 0.60 4.73 23.09
C LEU A 289 0.37 3.89 24.35
N ALA A 290 0.31 2.57 24.22
CA ALA A 290 0.17 1.66 25.36
C ALA A 290 1.39 1.69 26.28
N GLY A 291 2.59 1.91 25.75
CA GLY A 291 3.84 2.10 26.48
C GLY A 291 4.00 3.49 27.11
N GLY A 292 2.99 4.38 26.95
CA GLY A 292 2.95 5.69 27.59
C GLY A 292 3.57 6.83 26.78
N ALA A 293 3.87 6.63 25.48
CA ALA A 293 4.24 7.75 24.63
C ALA A 293 3.05 8.71 24.46
N ASP A 294 3.32 10.00 24.47
CA ASP A 294 2.27 10.99 24.21
C ASP A 294 1.83 10.93 22.75
N LEU A 295 0.56 11.27 22.49
CA LEU A 295 -0.05 11.21 21.18
C LEU A 295 0.69 12.07 20.14
N ARG A 296 1.26 13.19 20.57
CA ARG A 296 1.98 14.12 19.67
C ARG A 296 3.29 13.51 19.19
N SER A 297 4.08 12.91 20.08
CA SER A 297 5.29 12.16 19.72
C SER A 297 5.00 11.06 18.69
N VAL A 298 3.92 10.28 18.91
CA VAL A 298 3.51 9.21 18.01
C VAL A 298 3.08 9.76 16.64
N GLN A 299 2.34 10.87 16.62
CA GLN A 299 1.92 11.52 15.37
C GLN A 299 3.11 12.07 14.58
N GLU A 300 4.11 12.64 15.25
CA GLU A 300 5.32 13.16 14.64
C GLU A 300 6.17 12.04 14.04
N MET A 301 6.41 10.95 14.79
CA MET A 301 7.08 9.74 14.28
C MET A 301 6.36 9.12 13.08
N LEU A 302 5.03 9.18 13.05
CA LEU A 302 4.23 8.65 11.94
C LEU A 302 4.11 9.60 10.75
N GLY A 303 4.35 10.90 10.92
CA GLY A 303 4.20 11.91 9.88
C GLY A 303 2.73 12.05 9.43
N HIS A 304 1.81 12.25 10.38
CA HIS A 304 0.40 12.53 10.09
C HIS A 304 0.23 14.02 9.77
N ALA A 305 -0.22 14.32 8.55
CA ALA A 305 -0.32 15.68 8.01
C ALA A 305 -1.54 16.48 8.48
N SER A 306 -2.42 15.96 9.33
CA SER A 306 -3.67 16.64 9.67
C SER A 306 -3.88 16.80 11.18
N LEU A 307 -3.49 17.98 11.65
CA LEU A 307 -4.28 18.69 12.65
C LEU A 307 -4.60 20.06 12.06
N SER A 308 -5.87 20.25 11.72
CA SER A 308 -6.45 21.58 11.53
C SER A 308 -6.48 22.26 12.92
N THR A 309 -5.39 22.91 13.28
CA THR A 309 -5.40 24.06 14.19
C THR A 309 -3.99 24.67 14.18
N THR A 310 -3.97 25.94 13.92
CA THR A 310 -2.81 26.83 14.03
C THR A 310 -2.32 26.85 15.47
N GLN A 311 -1.52 25.85 15.87
CA GLN A 311 -0.76 25.91 17.11
C GLN A 311 0.71 25.82 16.78
N ILE A 312 1.44 26.75 17.36
CA ILE A 312 2.87 27.02 17.27
C ILE A 312 3.66 25.72 17.15
N TYR A 313 4.29 25.50 15.98
CA TYR A 313 5.16 24.37 15.69
C TYR A 313 6.47 24.52 16.49
N THR A 314 6.51 24.01 17.70
CA THR A 314 7.76 23.59 18.31
C THR A 314 8.02 22.17 17.85
N HIS A 315 8.92 21.98 16.88
CA HIS A 315 9.41 20.64 16.52
C HIS A 315 9.98 19.99 17.78
N MET A 316 9.59 18.73 18.04
CA MET A 316 10.22 17.98 19.14
C MET A 316 11.67 17.70 18.77
N THR A 317 12.57 17.82 19.74
CA THR A 317 13.97 17.51 19.48
C THR A 317 14.18 16.01 19.29
N PRO A 318 15.20 15.58 18.50
CA PRO A 318 15.51 14.16 18.32
C PRO A 318 15.66 13.39 19.63
N GLU A 319 16.26 14.01 20.65
CA GLU A 319 16.48 13.41 21.99
C GLU A 319 15.14 13.09 22.69
N ARG A 320 14.17 13.99 22.61
CA ARG A 320 12.82 13.76 23.17
C ARG A 320 12.10 12.63 22.44
N LEU A 321 12.22 12.55 21.14
CA LEU A 321 11.65 11.44 20.35
C LEU A 321 12.33 10.12 20.69
N GLN A 322 13.67 10.11 20.86
CA GLN A 322 14.42 8.93 21.30
C GLN A 322 13.99 8.47 22.69
N GLU A 323 13.84 9.39 23.64
CA GLU A 323 13.41 9.06 24.99
C GLU A 323 11.98 8.49 25.00
N ALA A 324 11.05 9.12 24.27
CA ALA A 324 9.67 8.65 24.15
C ALA A 324 9.62 7.26 23.48
N HIS A 325 10.38 7.05 22.40
CA HIS A 325 10.46 5.78 21.74
C HIS A 325 11.08 4.68 22.62
N ARG A 326 12.22 4.97 23.27
CA ARG A 326 12.93 4.02 24.15
C ARG A 326 12.06 3.58 25.33
N LYS A 327 11.27 4.49 25.92
CA LYS A 327 10.39 4.17 27.06
C LYS A 327 9.14 3.40 26.66
N ALA A 328 8.61 3.68 25.49
CA ALA A 328 7.29 3.21 25.11
C ALA A 328 7.30 2.07 24.08
N HIS A 329 8.36 1.92 23.28
CA HIS A 329 8.41 0.86 22.30
C HIS A 329 8.71 -0.48 22.98
N PRO A 330 7.95 -1.58 22.68
CA PRO A 330 8.12 -2.89 23.36
C PRO A 330 9.52 -3.51 23.22
N ARG A 331 10.30 -3.05 22.26
CA ARG A 331 11.70 -3.48 22.01
C ARG A 331 12.70 -2.32 22.18
N GLY A 332 12.27 -1.23 22.83
CA GLY A 332 13.04 0.00 23.08
C GLY A 332 14.13 -0.15 24.14
#